data_641e44c12eb4095dbe26cf88bff35dc8
#
_entry.id   641e44c12eb4095dbe26cf88bff35dc8
#
_cell.length_a   1.000
_cell.length_b   1.000
_cell.length_c   1.000
_cell.angle_alpha   90.00
_cell.angle_beta   90.00
_cell.angle_gamma   90.00
#
_symmetry.space_group_name_H-M   'P 1'
#
loop_
_entity.id
_entity.type
_entity.pdbx_description
1 polymer ?
#
loop_
_entity_poly.entity_id
_entity_poly.type
_entity_poly.pdbx_seq_one_letter_code
_entity_poly.pdbx_strand_id
1 'polypeptide(L)'
;MTPATPDVPPATADAPGPAPESVPEPLPLSAARGPRSVVLAGGGSAGHVSPLLALADCLRRRDPQVRIVALGTQAGLEARLVPERGYALATIPKVVFPRKPSAAALRLPGALKAAVDAAGAALDEAGAEVVVGFGGYVSSPAYLAARARRIPIVVHEQNARPGLANRLGARLTPYVGTTFAGTALRHARVVGMPLRPEIATLDRAARRAEARAAFGLRPESPTLLVTGGSLGAARLNGAFAGAAADLSAAGVQVIHVTGLGKEFVPETGSGSGSAGGAPYVVIPYADRMDLAYAAADLVVCRSGANTVCEVAAVGLPAVFVPLPIGNGEQRFNAAELVAADACLLVEDARVTPDWVRETVLPLAGDPARLARMASATAALGRRDADEALADLVAEAAAEGHR
;
A
#
# COMPACT_ATOMS: atom_id res chain seq x y z
N MET A 1 25.09 -25.00 -68.50
CA MET A 1 24.79 -25.88 -67.32
C MET A 1 24.51 -24.98 -66.15
N THR A 2 23.22 -24.76 -65.91
CA THR A 2 22.69 -23.96 -64.77
C THR A 2 22.38 -24.92 -63.62
N PRO A 3 22.79 -24.68 -62.37
CA PRO A 3 22.42 -25.53 -61.27
C PRO A 3 21.00 -25.26 -60.79
N ALA A 4 20.28 -26.35 -60.53
CA ALA A 4 18.90 -26.39 -60.03
C ALA A 4 18.82 -25.91 -58.58
N THR A 5 17.79 -25.08 -58.31
CA THR A 5 17.37 -24.70 -56.99
C THR A 5 16.62 -25.85 -56.28
N PRO A 6 16.87 -26.11 -54.98
CA PRO A 6 16.09 -27.12 -54.27
C PRO A 6 14.72 -26.59 -53.88
N ASP A 7 13.73 -27.45 -54.09
CA ASP A 7 12.31 -27.30 -53.76
C ASP A 7 12.11 -27.25 -52.23
N VAL A 8 11.48 -26.19 -51.71
CA VAL A 8 11.11 -26.06 -50.31
C VAL A 8 9.63 -26.44 -50.19
N PRO A 9 9.25 -27.41 -49.35
CA PRO A 9 7.84 -27.76 -49.13
C PRO A 9 7.07 -26.66 -48.43
N PRO A 10 5.74 -26.50 -48.68
CA PRO A 10 4.93 -25.46 -48.06
C PRO A 10 4.75 -25.71 -46.55
N ALA A 11 4.87 -24.61 -45.79
CA ALA A 11 4.66 -24.62 -44.36
C ALA A 11 3.26 -25.08 -44.00
N THR A 12 3.16 -26.07 -43.14
CA THR A 12 1.91 -26.52 -42.54
C THR A 12 1.33 -25.40 -41.67
N ALA A 13 0.07 -25.07 -41.92
CA ALA A 13 -0.67 -24.11 -41.12
C ALA A 13 -0.71 -24.57 -39.65
N ASP A 14 -0.24 -23.69 -38.77
CA ASP A 14 -0.32 -23.88 -37.33
C ASP A 14 -1.81 -23.98 -36.89
N ALA A 15 -2.07 -25.01 -36.11
CA ALA A 15 -3.38 -25.17 -35.47
C ALA A 15 -3.61 -24.00 -34.47
N PRO A 16 -4.85 -23.49 -34.34
CA PRO A 16 -5.14 -22.44 -33.38
C PRO A 16 -4.85 -22.94 -31.96
N GLY A 17 -4.03 -22.18 -31.23
CA GLY A 17 -3.72 -22.42 -29.82
C GLY A 17 -5.00 -22.39 -28.96
N PRO A 18 -4.96 -22.99 -27.76
CA PRO A 18 -6.12 -23.03 -26.89
C PRO A 18 -6.60 -21.61 -26.58
N ALA A 19 -7.93 -21.42 -26.68
CA ALA A 19 -8.59 -20.16 -26.33
C ALA A 19 -8.23 -19.77 -24.89
N PRO A 20 -8.05 -18.47 -24.59
CA PRO A 20 -7.81 -18.02 -23.22
C PRO A 20 -8.97 -18.47 -22.34
N GLU A 21 -8.65 -19.11 -21.22
CA GLU A 21 -9.62 -19.49 -20.19
C GLU A 21 -10.43 -18.25 -19.81
N SER A 22 -11.73 -18.34 -19.91
CA SER A 22 -12.68 -17.29 -19.54
C SER A 22 -12.46 -16.92 -18.07
N VAL A 23 -12.13 -15.65 -17.81
CA VAL A 23 -12.17 -15.07 -16.48
C VAL A 23 -13.58 -15.31 -15.93
N PRO A 24 -13.75 -15.93 -14.75
CA PRO A 24 -15.08 -16.16 -14.20
C PRO A 24 -15.79 -14.81 -14.01
N GLU A 25 -17.00 -14.69 -14.53
CA GLU A 25 -17.87 -13.54 -14.29
C GLU A 25 -18.01 -13.28 -12.79
N PRO A 26 -17.97 -12.00 -12.35
CA PRO A 26 -18.23 -11.68 -10.96
C PRO A 26 -19.65 -12.15 -10.61
N LEU A 27 -19.75 -12.99 -9.57
CA LEU A 27 -21.02 -13.46 -9.05
C LEU A 27 -21.91 -12.25 -8.70
N PRO A 28 -23.22 -12.30 -8.99
CA PRO A 28 -24.13 -11.21 -8.68
C PRO A 28 -24.10 -10.95 -7.17
N LEU A 29 -23.96 -9.67 -6.81
CA LEU A 29 -23.99 -9.17 -5.44
C LEU A 29 -25.23 -9.73 -4.72
N SER A 30 -25.00 -10.72 -3.87
CA SER A 30 -26.03 -11.23 -2.97
C SER A 30 -26.48 -10.09 -2.09
N ALA A 31 -27.80 -9.82 -2.04
CA ALA A 31 -28.45 -8.88 -1.13
C ALA A 31 -28.42 -9.38 0.34
N ALA A 32 -27.35 -10.03 0.75
CA ALA A 32 -27.12 -10.39 2.14
C ALA A 32 -26.88 -9.10 2.93
N ARG A 33 -27.68 -8.85 3.95
CA ARG A 33 -27.43 -7.76 4.91
C ARG A 33 -26.03 -7.92 5.46
N GLY A 34 -25.23 -6.87 5.37
CA GLY A 34 -23.90 -6.83 5.97
C GLY A 34 -23.96 -7.05 7.50
N PRO A 35 -22.82 -7.37 8.15
CA PRO A 35 -22.76 -7.55 9.59
C PRO A 35 -23.11 -6.26 10.32
N ARG A 36 -23.87 -6.38 11.45
CA ARG A 36 -24.25 -5.24 12.29
C ARG A 36 -23.09 -4.77 13.19
N SER A 37 -22.14 -5.66 13.49
CA SER A 37 -20.99 -5.34 14.33
C SER A 37 -19.72 -6.02 13.81
N VAL A 38 -18.67 -5.22 13.55
CA VAL A 38 -17.39 -5.64 13.01
C VAL A 38 -16.26 -5.20 13.91
N VAL A 39 -15.36 -6.13 14.25
CA VAL A 39 -14.10 -5.77 14.92
C VAL A 39 -12.95 -5.87 13.93
N LEU A 40 -12.19 -4.78 13.80
CA LEU A 40 -11.07 -4.65 12.86
C LEU A 40 -9.76 -4.68 13.64
N ALA A 41 -8.98 -5.75 13.52
CA ALA A 41 -7.74 -5.96 14.26
C ALA A 41 -6.52 -5.63 13.39
N GLY A 42 -5.79 -4.58 13.74
CA GLY A 42 -4.58 -4.19 13.03
C GLY A 42 -3.89 -3.02 13.72
N GLY A 43 -2.55 -3.01 13.70
CA GLY A 43 -1.85 -1.95 14.40
C GLY A 43 -0.34 -1.99 14.24
N GLY A 44 0.31 -1.01 14.87
CA GLY A 44 1.75 -0.84 14.92
C GLY A 44 2.33 -0.02 13.75
N SER A 45 1.79 -0.12 12.56
CA SER A 45 2.29 0.63 11.40
C SER A 45 1.17 1.14 10.51
N ALA A 46 1.44 2.19 9.72
CA ALA A 46 0.50 2.71 8.72
C ALA A 46 0.07 1.63 7.71
N GLY A 47 0.95 0.66 7.43
CA GLY A 47 0.66 -0.47 6.52
C GLY A 47 -0.55 -1.31 6.94
N HIS A 48 -0.83 -1.42 8.24
CA HIS A 48 -1.98 -2.15 8.77
C HIS A 48 -3.17 -1.23 9.07
N VAL A 49 -2.89 -0.01 9.55
CA VAL A 49 -3.94 0.93 10.00
C VAL A 49 -4.67 1.58 8.82
N SER A 50 -3.96 1.93 7.74
CA SER A 50 -4.60 2.58 6.58
C SER A 50 -5.66 1.70 5.90
N PRO A 51 -5.38 0.43 5.53
CA PRO A 51 -6.40 -0.43 4.94
C PRO A 51 -7.52 -0.81 5.91
N LEU A 52 -7.23 -0.89 7.22
CA LEU A 52 -8.23 -1.07 8.25
C LEU A 52 -9.24 0.08 8.25
N LEU A 53 -8.76 1.33 8.24
CA LEU A 53 -9.61 2.51 8.21
C LEU A 53 -10.37 2.65 6.88
N ALA A 54 -9.74 2.30 5.75
CA ALA A 54 -10.40 2.32 4.45
C ALA A 54 -11.58 1.32 4.40
N LEU A 55 -11.42 0.12 4.96
CA LEU A 55 -12.51 -0.84 5.11
C LEU A 55 -13.58 -0.32 6.07
N ALA A 56 -13.19 0.28 7.20
CA ALA A 56 -14.15 0.87 8.14
C ALA A 56 -15.03 1.94 7.47
N ASP A 57 -14.42 2.83 6.68
CA ASP A 57 -15.13 3.84 5.92
C ASP A 57 -16.08 3.23 4.89
N CYS A 58 -15.65 2.16 4.18
CA CYS A 58 -16.50 1.44 3.24
C CYS A 58 -17.71 0.78 3.93
N LEU A 59 -17.48 0.06 5.01
CA LEU A 59 -18.57 -0.57 5.77
C LEU A 59 -19.57 0.47 6.29
N ARG A 60 -19.09 1.62 6.78
CA ARG A 60 -19.94 2.73 7.25
C ARG A 60 -20.72 3.41 6.11
N ARG A 61 -20.15 3.47 4.90
CA ARG A 61 -20.89 3.95 3.71
C ARG A 61 -21.99 2.99 3.30
N ARG A 62 -21.74 1.66 3.39
CA ARG A 62 -22.74 0.62 3.06
C ARG A 62 -23.87 0.56 4.08
N ASP A 63 -23.53 0.68 5.36
CA ASP A 63 -24.49 0.71 6.46
C ASP A 63 -24.07 1.75 7.51
N PRO A 64 -24.75 2.92 7.57
CA PRO A 64 -24.47 3.93 8.57
C PRO A 64 -24.68 3.48 10.03
N GLN A 65 -25.41 2.39 10.27
CA GLN A 65 -25.70 1.85 11.59
C GLN A 65 -24.71 0.76 12.03
N VAL A 66 -23.79 0.33 11.15
CA VAL A 66 -22.81 -0.70 11.50
C VAL A 66 -21.94 -0.25 12.67
N ARG A 67 -21.84 -1.09 13.68
CA ARG A 67 -20.92 -0.89 14.81
C ARG A 67 -19.52 -1.33 14.40
N ILE A 68 -18.58 -0.41 14.41
CA ILE A 68 -17.19 -0.68 14.08
C ILE A 68 -16.32 -0.38 15.29
N VAL A 69 -15.54 -1.37 15.72
CA VAL A 69 -14.54 -1.24 16.77
C VAL A 69 -13.20 -1.68 16.23
N ALA A 70 -12.21 -0.79 16.27
CA ALA A 70 -10.83 -1.19 15.99
C ALA A 70 -10.18 -1.79 17.23
N LEU A 71 -9.39 -2.82 17.04
CA LEU A 71 -8.58 -3.44 18.08
C LEU A 71 -7.11 -3.10 17.82
N GLY A 72 -6.46 -2.47 18.79
CA GLY A 72 -5.11 -1.95 18.66
C GLY A 72 -4.30 -2.01 19.95
N THR A 73 -3.22 -1.23 20.01
CA THR A 73 -2.39 -1.05 21.20
C THR A 73 -2.35 0.43 21.59
N GLN A 74 -2.03 0.73 22.86
CA GLN A 74 -1.97 2.12 23.33
C GLN A 74 -0.84 2.95 22.70
N ALA A 75 0.23 2.32 22.23
CA ALA A 75 1.43 2.97 21.73
C ALA A 75 1.60 2.90 20.20
N GLY A 76 0.63 2.34 19.48
CA GLY A 76 0.67 2.23 18.01
C GLY A 76 0.07 3.46 17.33
N LEU A 77 0.28 3.57 16.01
CA LEU A 77 -0.35 4.62 15.20
C LEU A 77 -1.88 4.58 15.27
N GLU A 78 -2.46 3.42 15.49
CA GLU A 78 -3.89 3.21 15.66
C GLU A 78 -4.47 4.00 16.84
N ALA A 79 -3.67 4.21 17.91
CA ALA A 79 -4.11 4.97 19.08
C ALA A 79 -4.49 6.43 18.76
N ARG A 80 -3.88 6.99 17.71
CA ARG A 80 -4.18 8.34 17.22
C ARG A 80 -5.15 8.30 16.03
N LEU A 81 -4.84 7.53 15.00
CA LEU A 81 -5.55 7.59 13.72
C LEU A 81 -6.99 7.07 13.78
N VAL A 82 -7.26 6.06 14.62
CA VAL A 82 -8.60 5.46 14.73
C VAL A 82 -9.60 6.45 15.35
N PRO A 83 -9.32 7.08 16.52
CA PRO A 83 -10.20 8.10 17.09
C PRO A 83 -10.32 9.36 16.22
N GLU A 84 -9.23 9.82 15.56
CA GLU A 84 -9.26 10.96 14.62
C GLU A 84 -10.24 10.70 13.46
N ARG A 85 -10.44 9.43 13.06
CA ARG A 85 -11.40 9.04 12.02
C ARG A 85 -12.82 8.79 12.56
N GLY A 86 -13.04 8.95 13.87
CA GLY A 86 -14.35 8.80 14.52
C GLY A 86 -14.76 7.35 14.81
N TYR A 87 -13.80 6.42 14.87
CA TYR A 87 -14.05 5.02 15.24
C TYR A 87 -13.64 4.74 16.69
N ALA A 88 -14.34 3.79 17.32
CA ALA A 88 -13.98 3.30 18.65
C ALA A 88 -12.71 2.45 18.57
N LEU A 89 -11.82 2.62 19.56
CA LEU A 89 -10.60 1.84 19.72
C LEU A 89 -10.63 1.07 21.04
N ALA A 90 -10.63 -0.26 20.96
CA ALA A 90 -10.35 -1.12 22.09
C ALA A 90 -8.85 -1.47 22.10
N THR A 91 -8.21 -1.44 23.26
CA THR A 91 -6.77 -1.69 23.36
C THR A 91 -6.46 -3.00 24.06
N ILE A 92 -5.47 -3.73 23.54
CA ILE A 92 -4.97 -4.97 24.15
C ILE A 92 -3.48 -4.84 24.47
N PRO A 93 -2.96 -5.66 25.41
CA PRO A 93 -1.54 -5.72 25.68
C PRO A 93 -0.73 -6.10 24.44
N LYS A 94 0.35 -5.37 24.17
CA LYS A 94 1.26 -5.67 23.05
C LYS A 94 2.04 -6.95 23.34
N VAL A 95 1.90 -7.96 22.48
CA VAL A 95 2.68 -9.20 22.54
C VAL A 95 3.82 -9.13 21.55
N VAL A 96 5.05 -9.10 22.04
CA VAL A 96 6.27 -9.11 21.21
C VAL A 96 6.84 -10.53 21.21
N PHE A 97 6.90 -11.13 20.02
CA PHE A 97 7.52 -12.46 19.85
C PHE A 97 9.05 -12.29 19.85
N PRO A 98 9.76 -12.89 20.81
CA PRO A 98 11.23 -12.79 20.88
C PRO A 98 11.85 -13.52 19.68
N ARG A 99 12.80 -12.85 19.00
CA ARG A 99 13.52 -13.42 17.86
C ARG A 99 14.68 -14.33 18.26
N LYS A 100 15.05 -14.34 19.54
CA LYS A 100 16.10 -15.17 20.13
C LYS A 100 15.62 -15.76 21.45
N PRO A 101 16.12 -16.93 21.86
CA PRO A 101 15.86 -17.46 23.20
C PRO A 101 16.25 -16.44 24.27
N SER A 102 15.31 -16.09 25.14
CA SER A 102 15.51 -15.07 26.18
C SER A 102 14.51 -15.28 27.33
N ALA A 103 14.74 -14.66 28.48
CA ALA A 103 13.78 -14.68 29.60
C ALA A 103 12.39 -14.13 29.19
N ALA A 104 12.31 -13.30 28.16
CA ALA A 104 11.05 -12.83 27.56
C ALA A 104 10.26 -13.99 26.91
N ALA A 105 10.93 -15.01 26.38
CA ALA A 105 10.27 -16.18 25.81
C ALA A 105 9.51 -16.99 26.87
N LEU A 106 9.98 -17.05 28.10
CA LEU A 106 9.31 -17.74 29.22
C LEU A 106 8.01 -17.01 29.64
N ARG A 107 7.94 -15.68 29.46
CA ARG A 107 6.76 -14.88 29.79
C ARG A 107 5.74 -14.82 28.64
N LEU A 108 6.12 -15.26 27.45
CA LEU A 108 5.29 -15.17 26.25
C LEU A 108 3.92 -15.86 26.38
N PRO A 109 3.79 -17.08 26.93
CA PRO A 109 2.49 -17.73 27.09
C PRO A 109 1.51 -16.94 27.94
N GLY A 110 1.97 -16.37 29.06
CA GLY A 110 1.14 -15.52 29.93
C GLY A 110 0.74 -14.20 29.26
N ALA A 111 1.69 -13.55 28.57
CA ALA A 111 1.40 -12.33 27.82
C ALA A 111 0.42 -12.57 26.67
N LEU A 112 0.57 -13.69 25.95
CA LEU A 112 -0.34 -14.05 24.87
C LEU A 112 -1.74 -14.34 25.43
N LYS A 113 -1.83 -15.10 26.54
CA LYS A 113 -3.12 -15.37 27.20
C LYS A 113 -3.81 -14.07 27.60
N ALA A 114 -3.10 -13.14 28.25
CA ALA A 114 -3.66 -11.84 28.65
C ALA A 114 -4.17 -11.03 27.45
N ALA A 115 -3.43 -11.06 26.34
CA ALA A 115 -3.85 -10.38 25.12
C ALA A 115 -5.07 -11.04 24.46
N VAL A 116 -5.15 -12.37 24.47
CA VAL A 116 -6.33 -13.13 23.96
C VAL A 116 -7.54 -12.86 24.82
N ASP A 117 -7.40 -12.88 26.17
CA ASP A 117 -8.48 -12.60 27.10
C ASP A 117 -9.02 -11.15 26.91
N ALA A 118 -8.11 -10.18 26.78
CA ALA A 118 -8.48 -8.77 26.52
C ALA A 118 -9.15 -8.60 25.14
N ALA A 119 -8.63 -9.27 24.11
CA ALA A 119 -9.27 -9.27 22.79
C ALA A 119 -10.67 -9.89 22.88
N GLY A 120 -10.80 -11.01 23.62
CA GLY A 120 -12.09 -11.65 23.83
C GLY A 120 -13.11 -10.75 24.53
N ALA A 121 -12.72 -10.05 25.57
CA ALA A 121 -13.59 -9.09 26.25
C ALA A 121 -14.06 -7.96 25.30
N ALA A 122 -13.14 -7.46 24.45
CA ALA A 122 -13.48 -6.44 23.45
C ALA A 122 -14.46 -6.97 22.38
N LEU A 123 -14.31 -8.25 21.96
CA LEU A 123 -15.25 -8.89 21.02
C LEU A 123 -16.65 -9.02 21.64
N ASP A 124 -16.72 -9.44 22.92
CA ASP A 124 -17.97 -9.62 23.66
C ASP A 124 -18.66 -8.26 23.86
N GLU A 125 -17.93 -7.22 24.28
CA GLU A 125 -18.44 -5.86 24.46
C GLU A 125 -18.93 -5.27 23.12
N ALA A 126 -18.22 -5.49 22.03
CA ALA A 126 -18.63 -5.06 20.70
C ALA A 126 -19.86 -5.80 20.18
N GLY A 127 -20.18 -6.98 20.71
CA GLY A 127 -21.14 -7.91 20.11
C GLY A 127 -20.70 -8.32 18.71
N ALA A 128 -19.41 -8.63 18.53
CA ALA A 128 -18.80 -8.82 17.23
C ALA A 128 -19.44 -9.99 16.45
N GLU A 129 -19.94 -9.74 15.26
CA GLU A 129 -20.46 -10.74 14.32
C GLU A 129 -19.36 -11.26 13.37
N VAL A 130 -18.30 -10.46 13.16
CA VAL A 130 -17.13 -10.85 12.37
C VAL A 130 -15.89 -10.10 12.86
N VAL A 131 -14.73 -10.75 12.74
CA VAL A 131 -13.42 -10.17 13.03
C VAL A 131 -12.61 -10.10 11.75
N VAL A 132 -12.09 -8.91 11.40
CA VAL A 132 -11.20 -8.74 10.25
C VAL A 132 -9.80 -8.40 10.75
N GLY A 133 -8.80 -9.21 10.39
CA GLY A 133 -7.42 -8.97 10.78
C GLY A 133 -6.55 -8.48 9.62
N PHE A 134 -5.78 -7.43 9.90
CA PHE A 134 -4.85 -6.80 8.95
C PHE A 134 -3.38 -7.12 9.25
N GLY A 135 -3.11 -8.00 10.21
CA GLY A 135 -1.75 -8.33 10.64
C GLY A 135 -1.25 -7.48 11.81
N GLY A 136 0.06 -7.53 12.04
CA GLY A 136 0.67 -6.92 13.21
C GLY A 136 0.49 -7.74 14.48
N TYR A 137 0.86 -7.16 15.64
CA TYR A 137 0.84 -7.85 16.94
C TYR A 137 -0.58 -8.11 17.47
N VAL A 138 -1.56 -7.38 16.99
CA VAL A 138 -2.95 -7.38 17.46
C VAL A 138 -3.77 -8.51 16.84
N SER A 139 -3.51 -8.83 15.58
CA SER A 139 -4.35 -9.77 14.82
C SER A 139 -4.28 -11.20 15.35
N SER A 140 -3.11 -11.69 15.82
CA SER A 140 -3.01 -13.06 16.34
C SER A 140 -3.88 -13.29 17.59
N PRO A 141 -3.84 -12.43 18.64
CA PRO A 141 -4.78 -12.53 19.76
C PRO A 141 -6.25 -12.43 19.33
N ALA A 142 -6.57 -11.51 18.40
CA ALA A 142 -7.92 -11.35 17.88
C ALA A 142 -8.44 -12.61 17.18
N TYR A 143 -7.62 -13.25 16.33
CA TYR A 143 -7.97 -14.51 15.68
C TYR A 143 -8.23 -15.64 16.67
N LEU A 144 -7.38 -15.78 17.69
CA LEU A 144 -7.54 -16.82 18.71
C LEU A 144 -8.80 -16.59 19.57
N ALA A 145 -9.05 -15.34 19.96
CA ALA A 145 -10.24 -14.95 20.70
C ALA A 145 -11.54 -15.18 19.91
N ALA A 146 -11.54 -14.80 18.62
CA ALA A 146 -12.65 -15.01 17.70
C ALA A 146 -12.93 -16.51 17.49
N ARG A 147 -11.87 -17.32 17.27
CA ARG A 147 -11.98 -18.78 17.10
C ARG A 147 -12.60 -19.44 18.32
N ALA A 148 -12.19 -19.03 19.54
CA ALA A 148 -12.74 -19.56 20.78
C ALA A 148 -14.24 -19.24 20.96
N ARG A 149 -14.72 -18.13 20.38
CA ARG A 149 -16.11 -17.66 20.41
C ARG A 149 -16.94 -18.09 19.21
N ARG A 150 -16.34 -18.80 18.26
CA ARG A 150 -16.95 -19.17 16.98
C ARG A 150 -17.40 -17.97 16.15
N ILE A 151 -16.74 -16.82 16.33
CA ILE A 151 -16.94 -15.63 15.51
C ILE A 151 -16.17 -15.81 14.20
N PRO A 152 -16.79 -15.59 13.03
CA PRO A 152 -16.13 -15.63 11.73
C PRO A 152 -14.91 -14.71 11.66
N ILE A 153 -13.87 -15.18 10.98
CA ILE A 153 -12.61 -14.47 10.82
C ILE A 153 -12.41 -14.18 9.34
N VAL A 154 -12.06 -12.95 9.02
CA VAL A 154 -11.53 -12.54 7.71
C VAL A 154 -10.09 -12.09 7.89
N VAL A 155 -9.22 -12.50 6.98
CA VAL A 155 -7.82 -12.08 6.95
C VAL A 155 -7.59 -11.22 5.72
N HIS A 156 -6.94 -10.07 5.89
CA HIS A 156 -6.41 -9.28 4.78
C HIS A 156 -4.89 -9.19 4.88
N GLU A 157 -4.18 -9.65 3.84
CA GLU A 157 -2.73 -9.54 3.76
C GLU A 157 -2.33 -8.46 2.75
N GLN A 158 -1.60 -7.45 3.24
CA GLN A 158 -1.20 -6.30 2.46
C GLN A 158 0.03 -6.56 1.59
N ASN A 159 0.95 -7.40 2.07
CA ASN A 159 2.24 -7.59 1.41
C ASN A 159 2.26 -8.85 0.53
N ALA A 160 3.08 -8.83 -0.50
CA ALA A 160 3.33 -10.00 -1.34
C ALA A 160 3.98 -11.17 -0.55
N ARG A 161 4.71 -10.86 0.54
CA ARG A 161 5.20 -11.86 1.51
C ARG A 161 4.38 -11.79 2.79
N PRO A 162 3.58 -12.83 3.08
CA PRO A 162 2.65 -12.79 4.20
C PRO A 162 3.33 -12.81 5.56
N GLY A 163 2.79 -12.00 6.48
CA GLY A 163 3.19 -11.94 7.87
C GLY A 163 2.76 -13.17 8.68
N LEU A 164 3.44 -13.43 9.82
CA LEU A 164 3.17 -14.59 10.67
C LEU A 164 1.74 -14.59 11.23
N ALA A 165 1.21 -13.44 11.61
CA ALA A 165 -0.16 -13.32 12.11
C ALA A 165 -1.19 -13.75 11.07
N ASN A 166 -1.04 -13.28 9.83
CA ASN A 166 -1.96 -13.63 8.74
C ASN A 166 -1.78 -15.07 8.26
N ARG A 167 -0.58 -15.65 8.36
CA ARG A 167 -0.37 -17.09 8.16
C ARG A 167 -1.11 -17.94 9.22
N LEU A 168 -1.15 -17.49 10.47
CA LEU A 168 -1.97 -18.12 11.51
C LEU A 168 -3.46 -17.97 11.18
N GLY A 169 -3.91 -16.76 10.88
CA GLY A 169 -5.30 -16.47 10.53
C GLY A 169 -5.80 -17.33 9.36
N ALA A 170 -5.02 -17.44 8.28
CA ALA A 170 -5.35 -18.23 7.10
C ALA A 170 -5.46 -19.76 7.35
N ARG A 171 -5.04 -20.25 8.52
CA ARG A 171 -5.31 -21.64 8.96
C ARG A 171 -6.63 -21.77 9.72
N LEU A 172 -7.20 -20.67 10.15
CA LEU A 172 -8.39 -20.63 10.99
C LEU A 172 -9.66 -20.28 10.22
N THR A 173 -9.52 -19.80 8.97
CA THR A 173 -10.64 -19.35 8.15
C THR A 173 -10.38 -19.60 6.65
N PRO A 174 -11.44 -19.80 5.83
CA PRO A 174 -11.34 -19.78 4.38
C PRO A 174 -11.44 -18.36 3.78
N TYR A 175 -11.78 -17.35 4.57
CA TYR A 175 -11.96 -15.96 4.11
C TYR A 175 -10.66 -15.18 4.17
N VAL A 176 -9.84 -15.31 3.12
CA VAL A 176 -8.51 -14.70 3.04
C VAL A 176 -8.40 -13.81 1.82
N GLY A 177 -8.43 -12.50 2.05
CA GLY A 177 -8.14 -11.48 1.02
C GLY A 177 -6.64 -11.18 0.96
N THR A 178 -6.12 -11.01 -0.24
CA THR A 178 -4.72 -10.60 -0.49
C THR A 178 -4.67 -9.42 -1.43
N THR A 179 -3.63 -8.61 -1.27
CA THR A 179 -3.39 -7.47 -2.17
C THR A 179 -2.81 -7.91 -3.50
N PHE A 180 -1.83 -8.82 -3.48
CA PHE A 180 -1.06 -9.25 -4.65
C PHE A 180 -1.39 -10.70 -5.00
N ALA A 181 -1.46 -11.01 -6.31
CA ALA A 181 -1.79 -12.35 -6.81
C ALA A 181 -0.77 -13.41 -6.39
N GLY A 182 0.52 -13.04 -6.31
CA GLY A 182 1.60 -13.93 -5.90
C GLY A 182 1.71 -14.21 -4.39
N THR A 183 0.76 -13.75 -3.55
CA THR A 183 0.83 -13.95 -2.10
C THR A 183 0.50 -15.38 -1.70
N ALA A 184 1.49 -16.09 -1.18
CA ALA A 184 1.38 -17.51 -0.81
C ALA A 184 0.66 -17.69 0.55
N LEU A 185 -0.67 -17.63 0.54
CA LEU A 185 -1.56 -17.94 1.65
C LEU A 185 -2.60 -18.99 1.26
N ARG A 186 -3.05 -19.78 2.24
CA ARG A 186 -4.19 -20.69 2.03
C ARG A 186 -5.44 -19.86 1.77
N HIS A 187 -6.29 -20.33 0.84
CA HIS A 187 -7.57 -19.72 0.49
C HIS A 187 -7.46 -18.26 0.00
N ALA A 188 -6.28 -17.84 -0.46
CA ALA A 188 -6.06 -16.48 -0.95
C ALA A 188 -6.99 -16.14 -2.11
N ARG A 189 -7.73 -15.04 -1.96
CA ARG A 189 -8.52 -14.37 -3.02
C ARG A 189 -7.94 -12.97 -3.21
N VAL A 190 -7.63 -12.58 -4.43
CA VAL A 190 -7.07 -11.25 -4.71
C VAL A 190 -8.20 -10.22 -4.63
N VAL A 191 -8.22 -9.46 -3.54
CA VAL A 191 -9.18 -8.36 -3.32
C VAL A 191 -8.55 -6.99 -3.56
N GLY A 192 -7.22 -6.90 -3.60
CA GLY A 192 -6.48 -5.65 -3.69
C GLY A 192 -6.23 -5.00 -2.32
N MET A 193 -5.72 -3.76 -2.33
CA MET A 193 -5.45 -2.95 -1.16
C MET A 193 -6.59 -1.95 -0.95
N PRO A 194 -7.35 -2.01 0.15
CA PRO A 194 -8.28 -0.96 0.50
C PRO A 194 -7.57 0.39 0.62
N LEU A 195 -7.94 1.34 -0.21
CA LEU A 195 -7.34 2.67 -0.27
C LEU A 195 -8.27 3.71 0.36
N ARG A 196 -7.66 4.76 0.88
CA ARG A 196 -8.41 5.93 1.36
C ARG A 196 -9.24 6.53 0.22
N PRO A 197 -10.46 7.01 0.47
CA PRO A 197 -11.32 7.56 -0.58
C PRO A 197 -10.66 8.66 -1.41
N GLU A 198 -9.85 9.52 -0.75
CA GLU A 198 -9.15 10.64 -1.40
C GLU A 198 -8.14 10.17 -2.45
N ILE A 199 -7.63 8.93 -2.33
CA ILE A 199 -6.73 8.31 -3.31
C ILE A 199 -7.52 7.47 -4.32
N ALA A 200 -8.47 6.67 -3.84
CA ALA A 200 -9.26 5.77 -4.70
C ALA A 200 -10.07 6.53 -5.77
N THR A 201 -10.55 7.73 -5.42
CA THR A 201 -11.33 8.58 -6.34
C THR A 201 -10.53 9.69 -7.01
N LEU A 202 -9.20 9.76 -6.81
CA LEU A 202 -8.38 10.83 -7.33
C LEU A 202 -8.33 10.84 -8.87
N ASP A 203 -8.78 11.95 -9.46
CA ASP A 203 -8.46 12.33 -10.82
C ASP A 203 -7.26 13.29 -10.80
N ARG A 204 -6.07 12.74 -11.11
CA ARG A 204 -4.83 13.53 -11.10
C ARG A 204 -4.85 14.66 -12.10
N ALA A 205 -5.42 14.44 -13.28
CA ALA A 205 -5.45 15.47 -14.33
C ALA A 205 -6.32 16.65 -13.91
N ALA A 206 -7.51 16.37 -13.40
CA ALA A 206 -8.44 17.41 -12.92
C ALA A 206 -7.88 18.19 -11.72
N ARG A 207 -7.12 17.54 -10.83
CA ARG A 207 -6.60 18.16 -9.59
C ARG A 207 -5.19 18.75 -9.74
N ARG A 208 -4.52 18.57 -10.89
CA ARG A 208 -3.11 18.96 -11.12
C ARG A 208 -2.84 20.46 -10.85
N ALA A 209 -3.65 21.34 -11.40
CA ALA A 209 -3.44 22.79 -11.25
C ALA A 209 -3.60 23.23 -9.79
N GLU A 210 -4.67 22.80 -9.11
CA GLU A 210 -4.89 23.04 -7.70
C GLU A 210 -3.74 22.51 -6.84
N ALA A 211 -3.33 21.28 -7.12
CA ALA A 211 -2.28 20.61 -6.37
C ALA A 211 -0.93 21.35 -6.51
N ARG A 212 -0.56 21.75 -7.71
CA ARG A 212 0.67 22.52 -7.94
C ARG A 212 0.63 23.89 -7.27
N ALA A 213 -0.50 24.59 -7.33
CA ALA A 213 -0.69 25.87 -6.63
C ALA A 213 -0.55 25.72 -5.11
N ALA A 214 -1.11 24.63 -4.53
CA ALA A 214 -1.01 24.36 -3.10
C ALA A 214 0.43 24.18 -2.59
N PHE A 215 1.34 23.68 -3.45
CA PHE A 215 2.77 23.55 -3.13
C PHE A 215 3.63 24.71 -3.67
N GLY A 216 3.04 25.75 -4.23
CA GLY A 216 3.79 26.87 -4.81
C GLY A 216 4.63 26.50 -6.03
N LEU A 217 4.18 25.51 -6.81
CA LEU A 217 4.86 24.98 -7.98
C LEU A 217 4.41 25.69 -9.27
N ARG A 218 5.27 25.69 -10.27
CA ARG A 218 4.95 26.20 -11.61
C ARG A 218 4.01 25.22 -12.33
N PRO A 219 3.00 25.69 -13.08
CA PRO A 219 2.00 24.84 -13.73
C PRO A 219 2.57 23.81 -14.69
N GLU A 220 3.56 24.19 -15.53
CA GLU A 220 4.01 23.37 -16.66
C GLU A 220 5.38 22.67 -16.45
N SER A 221 6.10 22.97 -15.36
CA SER A 221 7.40 22.36 -15.11
C SER A 221 7.29 20.91 -14.68
N PRO A 222 8.21 20.03 -15.09
CA PRO A 222 8.29 18.67 -14.59
C PRO A 222 8.34 18.64 -13.06
N THR A 223 7.53 17.79 -12.44
CA THR A 223 7.38 17.73 -10.99
C THR A 223 7.73 16.34 -10.45
N LEU A 224 8.72 16.30 -9.58
CA LEU A 224 9.18 15.10 -8.91
C LEU A 224 8.66 15.07 -7.45
N LEU A 225 8.01 13.98 -7.06
CA LEU A 225 7.70 13.71 -5.67
C LEU A 225 8.74 12.73 -5.09
N VAL A 226 9.32 13.08 -3.94
CA VAL A 226 10.24 12.20 -3.21
C VAL A 226 9.65 11.91 -1.85
N THR A 227 9.51 10.62 -1.48
CA THR A 227 8.98 10.25 -0.16
C THR A 227 9.54 8.94 0.37
N GLY A 228 9.94 8.95 1.63
CA GLY A 228 10.37 7.76 2.36
C GLY A 228 9.23 7.03 3.10
N GLY A 229 7.98 7.50 2.97
CA GLY A 229 6.85 7.10 3.80
C GLY A 229 6.83 7.83 5.14
N SER A 230 5.93 7.44 6.05
CA SER A 230 5.66 8.16 7.32
C SER A 230 6.89 8.33 8.23
N LEU A 231 7.85 7.42 8.16
CA LEU A 231 9.09 7.47 8.94
C LEU A 231 10.23 8.19 8.21
N GLY A 232 10.03 8.57 6.94
CA GLY A 232 11.07 9.11 6.08
C GLY A 232 12.15 8.08 5.73
N ALA A 233 13.09 8.47 4.85
CA ALA A 233 14.20 7.62 4.41
C ALA A 233 15.49 8.43 4.31
N ALA A 234 16.38 8.26 5.28
CA ALA A 234 17.63 9.04 5.35
C ALA A 234 18.46 8.98 4.06
N ARG A 235 18.52 7.81 3.40
CA ARG A 235 19.26 7.67 2.14
C ARG A 235 18.59 8.45 1.00
N LEU A 236 17.28 8.38 0.83
CA LEU A 236 16.56 9.20 -0.15
C LEU A 236 16.77 10.68 0.15
N ASN A 237 16.59 11.10 1.41
CA ASN A 237 16.79 12.50 1.81
C ASN A 237 18.21 12.99 1.45
N GLY A 238 19.24 12.22 1.78
CA GLY A 238 20.63 12.59 1.47
C GLY A 238 20.94 12.64 -0.03
N ALA A 239 20.46 11.66 -0.80
CA ALA A 239 20.69 11.61 -2.24
C ALA A 239 20.02 12.78 -2.98
N PHE A 240 18.78 13.11 -2.63
CA PHE A 240 18.04 14.20 -3.27
C PHE A 240 18.47 15.57 -2.76
N ALA A 241 18.89 15.70 -1.51
CA ALA A 241 19.52 16.93 -1.01
C ALA A 241 20.82 17.23 -1.77
N GLY A 242 21.67 16.23 -1.99
CA GLY A 242 22.94 16.40 -2.71
C GLY A 242 22.80 16.60 -4.22
N ALA A 243 21.60 16.40 -4.81
CA ALA A 243 21.31 16.67 -6.21
C ALA A 243 20.33 17.86 -6.40
N ALA A 244 20.00 18.59 -5.33
CA ALA A 244 18.98 19.62 -5.37
C ALA A 244 19.30 20.77 -6.36
N ALA A 245 20.58 21.18 -6.41
CA ALA A 245 21.04 22.21 -7.36
C ALA A 245 20.88 21.75 -8.81
N ASP A 246 21.21 20.51 -9.12
CA ASP A 246 21.14 19.96 -10.48
C ASP A 246 19.67 19.84 -10.94
N LEU A 247 18.78 19.35 -10.08
CA LEU A 247 17.34 19.25 -10.34
C LEU A 247 16.74 20.64 -10.60
N SER A 248 17.04 21.61 -9.74
CA SER A 248 16.58 22.99 -9.87
C SER A 248 17.08 23.66 -11.15
N ALA A 249 18.38 23.50 -11.48
CA ALA A 249 19.00 24.05 -12.68
C ALA A 249 18.42 23.44 -13.96
N ALA A 250 18.05 22.17 -13.95
CA ALA A 250 17.41 21.49 -15.07
C ALA A 250 15.90 21.78 -15.21
N GLY A 251 15.33 22.64 -14.36
CA GLY A 251 13.92 23.00 -14.40
C GLY A 251 12.98 21.99 -13.79
N VAL A 252 13.48 20.94 -13.10
CA VAL A 252 12.68 19.94 -12.40
C VAL A 252 12.35 20.45 -11.00
N GLN A 253 11.08 20.68 -10.74
CA GLN A 253 10.62 21.06 -9.41
C GLN A 253 10.35 19.84 -8.53
N VAL A 254 10.53 19.97 -7.21
CA VAL A 254 10.50 18.85 -6.29
C VAL A 254 9.56 19.11 -5.12
N ILE A 255 8.74 18.12 -4.80
CA ILE A 255 8.07 17.99 -3.50
C ILE A 255 8.82 16.89 -2.75
N HIS A 256 9.47 17.21 -1.62
CA HIS A 256 10.24 16.26 -0.84
C HIS A 256 9.60 16.07 0.54
N VAL A 257 8.98 14.91 0.76
CA VAL A 257 8.40 14.50 2.05
C VAL A 257 9.46 13.74 2.84
N THR A 258 10.12 14.42 3.78
CA THR A 258 11.33 13.93 4.44
C THR A 258 11.09 12.97 5.61
N GLY A 259 9.92 13.01 6.23
CA GLY A 259 9.61 12.44 7.54
C GLY A 259 9.85 13.47 8.66
N LEU A 260 9.02 13.40 9.71
CA LEU A 260 9.08 14.33 10.85
C LEU A 260 10.47 14.38 11.49
N GLY A 261 11.00 15.60 11.71
CA GLY A 261 12.31 15.86 12.31
C GLY A 261 13.49 15.50 11.40
N LYS A 262 13.28 15.37 10.09
CA LYS A 262 14.30 15.03 9.09
C LYS A 262 14.37 16.06 7.96
N GLU A 263 13.81 17.24 8.20
CA GLU A 263 13.81 18.35 7.27
C GLU A 263 15.25 18.86 7.05
N PHE A 264 15.49 19.37 5.88
CA PHE A 264 16.76 20.03 5.51
C PHE A 264 16.47 21.25 4.63
N VAL A 265 17.44 22.14 4.55
CA VAL A 265 17.39 23.26 3.61
C VAL A 265 18.06 22.81 2.31
N PRO A 266 17.32 22.77 1.18
CA PRO A 266 17.92 22.34 -0.08
C PRO A 266 18.89 23.43 -0.61
N GLU A 267 20.08 22.99 -1.00
CA GLU A 267 21.06 23.85 -1.68
C GLU A 267 20.73 23.90 -3.17
N THR A 268 19.90 24.84 -3.58
CA THR A 268 19.44 24.98 -4.98
C THR A 268 20.31 25.91 -5.83
N GLY A 269 21.56 26.17 -5.39
CA GLY A 269 22.49 27.10 -6.05
C GLY A 269 22.24 28.58 -5.70
N SER A 270 23.17 29.45 -6.07
CA SER A 270 23.11 30.89 -5.78
C SER A 270 21.90 31.52 -6.45
N GLY A 271 20.84 31.75 -5.69
CA GLY A 271 19.66 32.48 -6.14
C GLY A 271 18.31 32.00 -5.64
N SER A 272 18.13 31.85 -4.33
CA SER A 272 16.77 31.69 -3.75
C SER A 272 15.90 32.95 -3.89
N GLY A 273 16.32 33.92 -4.70
CA GLY A 273 15.62 35.15 -5.00
C GLY A 273 15.74 35.61 -6.45
N SER A 274 16.45 34.92 -7.33
CA SER A 274 16.57 35.29 -8.74
C SER A 274 15.83 34.33 -9.67
N ALA A 275 15.27 34.90 -10.73
CA ALA A 275 14.30 34.39 -11.70
C ALA A 275 14.70 33.12 -12.53
N GLY A 276 15.40 32.12 -11.99
CA GLY A 276 15.99 31.07 -12.82
C GLY A 276 15.74 29.62 -12.41
N GLY A 277 15.83 29.22 -11.13
CA GLY A 277 15.76 27.82 -10.71
C GLY A 277 14.32 27.28 -10.51
N ALA A 278 14.14 25.96 -10.64
CA ALA A 278 12.86 25.33 -10.30
C ALA A 278 12.68 25.19 -8.78
N PRO A 279 11.45 25.33 -8.24
CA PRO A 279 11.16 25.19 -6.82
C PRO A 279 11.56 23.82 -6.27
N TYR A 280 12.11 23.80 -5.05
CA TYR A 280 12.35 22.60 -4.28
C TYR A 280 11.66 22.75 -2.92
N VAL A 281 10.54 22.08 -2.73
CA VAL A 281 9.67 22.22 -1.56
C VAL A 281 9.92 21.05 -0.63
N VAL A 282 10.42 21.34 0.58
CA VAL A 282 10.65 20.34 1.64
C VAL A 282 9.53 20.43 2.65
N ILE A 283 8.86 19.31 2.91
CA ILE A 283 7.83 19.18 3.94
C ILE A 283 8.09 17.97 4.83
N PRO A 284 7.85 18.07 6.15
CA PRO A 284 8.08 16.96 7.07
C PRO A 284 7.09 15.81 6.87
N TYR A 285 5.85 16.13 6.54
CA TYR A 285 4.74 15.19 6.39
C TYR A 285 3.73 15.74 5.39
N ALA A 286 3.11 14.88 4.60
CA ALA A 286 2.05 15.22 3.67
C ALA A 286 0.69 14.71 4.17
N ASP A 287 -0.09 15.58 4.83
CA ASP A 287 -1.47 15.26 5.24
C ASP A 287 -2.35 15.03 4.01
N ARG A 288 -2.13 15.81 2.96
CA ARG A 288 -2.82 15.74 1.67
C ARG A 288 -1.93 15.05 0.62
N MET A 289 -1.71 13.74 0.84
CA MET A 289 -0.93 12.92 -0.09
C MET A 289 -1.59 12.83 -1.48
N ASP A 290 -2.92 12.97 -1.56
CA ASP A 290 -3.68 13.08 -2.80
C ASP A 290 -3.21 14.27 -3.65
N LEU A 291 -3.00 15.44 -3.05
CA LEU A 291 -2.46 16.61 -3.75
C LEU A 291 -0.99 16.38 -4.17
N ALA A 292 -0.17 15.75 -3.33
CA ALA A 292 1.20 15.44 -3.69
C ALA A 292 1.27 14.51 -4.92
N TYR A 293 0.42 13.48 -4.98
CA TYR A 293 0.29 12.60 -6.14
C TYR A 293 -0.29 13.33 -7.37
N ALA A 294 -1.25 14.24 -7.18
CA ALA A 294 -1.83 15.01 -8.29
C ALA A 294 -0.84 16.00 -8.91
N ALA A 295 0.02 16.61 -8.10
CA ALA A 295 1.03 17.57 -8.56
C ALA A 295 2.18 16.90 -9.35
N ALA A 296 2.51 15.65 -9.02
CA ALA A 296 3.72 14.97 -9.50
C ALA A 296 3.57 14.33 -10.89
N ASP A 297 4.66 14.29 -11.65
CA ASP A 297 4.81 13.54 -12.91
C ASP A 297 5.55 12.23 -12.70
N LEU A 298 6.42 12.18 -11.68
CA LEU A 298 7.22 11.02 -11.29
C LEU A 298 7.29 10.98 -9.76
N VAL A 299 7.26 9.79 -9.18
CA VAL A 299 7.54 9.60 -7.76
C VAL A 299 8.76 8.71 -7.55
N VAL A 300 9.63 9.10 -6.62
CA VAL A 300 10.69 8.23 -6.08
C VAL A 300 10.36 7.95 -4.62
N CYS A 301 10.12 6.68 -4.29
CA CYS A 301 9.62 6.35 -2.96
C CYS A 301 10.01 4.93 -2.50
N ARG A 302 9.73 4.61 -1.24
CA ARG A 302 9.76 3.24 -0.73
C ARG A 302 8.62 2.42 -1.32
N SER A 303 8.84 1.09 -1.50
CA SER A 303 7.86 0.14 -2.04
C SER A 303 7.06 -0.59 -0.94
N GLY A 304 6.62 0.14 0.08
CA GLY A 304 5.61 -0.37 1.01
C GLY A 304 4.31 -0.67 0.27
N ALA A 305 3.58 -1.71 0.69
CA ALA A 305 2.40 -2.18 -0.04
C ALA A 305 1.35 -1.08 -0.29
N ASN A 306 1.04 -0.24 0.72
CA ASN A 306 0.12 0.88 0.54
C ASN A 306 0.61 1.85 -0.55
N THR A 307 1.88 2.26 -0.49
CA THR A 307 2.46 3.21 -1.46
C THR A 307 2.43 2.64 -2.88
N VAL A 308 2.80 1.37 -3.05
CA VAL A 308 2.75 0.69 -4.36
C VAL A 308 1.33 0.71 -4.92
N CYS A 309 0.34 0.35 -4.09
CA CYS A 309 -1.06 0.31 -4.50
C CYS A 309 -1.65 1.72 -4.73
N GLU A 310 -1.30 2.71 -3.89
CA GLU A 310 -1.71 4.11 -4.10
C GLU A 310 -1.16 4.65 -5.42
N VAL A 311 0.13 4.45 -5.69
CA VAL A 311 0.82 4.86 -6.92
C VAL A 311 0.18 4.19 -8.14
N ALA A 312 -0.10 2.88 -8.06
CA ALA A 312 -0.78 2.15 -9.12
C ALA A 312 -2.19 2.69 -9.38
N ALA A 313 -2.98 2.88 -8.31
CA ALA A 313 -4.36 3.37 -8.42
C ALA A 313 -4.46 4.76 -9.05
N VAL A 314 -3.49 5.65 -8.78
CA VAL A 314 -3.47 7.00 -9.36
C VAL A 314 -2.74 7.08 -10.70
N GLY A 315 -2.15 5.98 -11.19
CA GLY A 315 -1.45 5.94 -12.46
C GLY A 315 -0.21 6.85 -12.50
N LEU A 316 0.56 6.93 -11.40
CA LEU A 316 1.75 7.77 -11.31
C LEU A 316 3.00 6.96 -11.64
N PRO A 317 3.84 7.36 -12.62
CA PRO A 317 5.14 6.76 -12.87
C PRO A 317 6.00 6.73 -11.62
N ALA A 318 6.70 5.62 -11.35
CA ALA A 318 7.43 5.46 -10.11
C ALA A 318 8.84 4.88 -10.29
N VAL A 319 9.74 5.31 -9.38
CA VAL A 319 10.97 4.60 -9.06
C VAL A 319 10.87 4.12 -7.62
N PHE A 320 10.76 2.83 -7.43
CA PHE A 320 10.68 2.22 -6.12
C PHE A 320 12.06 1.88 -5.57
N VAL A 321 12.28 2.21 -4.33
CA VAL A 321 13.50 1.92 -3.57
C VAL A 321 13.12 1.07 -2.35
N PRO A 322 13.16 -0.26 -2.44
CA PRO A 322 12.79 -1.13 -1.32
C PRO A 322 13.60 -0.85 -0.07
N LEU A 323 12.95 -0.91 1.09
CA LEU A 323 13.63 -0.83 2.36
C LEU A 323 14.57 -2.05 2.53
N PRO A 324 15.88 -1.85 2.84
CA PRO A 324 16.86 -2.94 2.87
C PRO A 324 16.77 -3.83 4.12
N ILE A 325 15.85 -3.54 5.04
CA ILE A 325 15.65 -4.27 6.30
C ILE A 325 14.29 -4.97 6.32
N GLY A 326 14.10 -5.88 7.26
CA GLY A 326 12.86 -6.67 7.35
C GLY A 326 13.03 -8.04 6.71
N ASN A 327 11.95 -8.59 6.13
CA ASN A 327 11.94 -9.86 5.42
C ASN A 327 12.02 -9.70 3.89
N GLY A 328 12.30 -8.47 3.42
CA GLY A 328 12.44 -8.13 2.00
C GLY A 328 11.10 -8.05 1.24
N GLU A 329 9.96 -7.94 1.93
CA GLU A 329 8.63 -7.87 1.33
C GLU A 329 8.49 -6.73 0.32
N GLN A 330 9.13 -5.59 0.58
CA GLN A 330 9.00 -4.40 -0.28
C GLN A 330 9.48 -4.62 -1.72
N ARG A 331 10.49 -5.48 -1.92
CA ARG A 331 10.94 -5.83 -3.28
C ARG A 331 9.86 -6.57 -4.06
N PHE A 332 9.11 -7.43 -3.38
CA PHE A 332 8.06 -8.25 -4.00
C PHE A 332 6.76 -7.48 -4.21
N ASN A 333 6.47 -6.46 -3.40
CA ASN A 333 5.28 -5.63 -3.56
C ASN A 333 5.25 -4.89 -4.91
N ALA A 334 6.41 -4.53 -5.47
CA ALA A 334 6.51 -3.85 -6.76
C ALA A 334 6.65 -4.82 -7.97
N ALA A 335 6.68 -6.14 -7.75
CA ALA A 335 7.06 -7.11 -8.78
C ALA A 335 6.16 -7.06 -10.03
N GLU A 336 4.85 -6.92 -9.86
CA GLU A 336 3.89 -6.84 -10.97
C GLU A 336 4.09 -5.57 -11.80
N LEU A 337 4.32 -4.42 -11.13
CA LEU A 337 4.61 -3.15 -11.82
C LEU A 337 5.96 -3.19 -12.56
N VAL A 338 6.98 -3.85 -12.00
CA VAL A 338 8.27 -4.03 -12.66
C VAL A 338 8.11 -4.93 -13.90
N ALA A 339 7.38 -6.03 -13.80
CA ALA A 339 7.14 -6.95 -14.90
C ALA A 339 6.38 -6.29 -16.08
N ALA A 340 5.56 -5.28 -15.78
CA ALA A 340 4.81 -4.51 -16.77
C ALA A 340 5.58 -3.27 -17.31
N ASP A 341 6.86 -3.08 -16.97
CA ASP A 341 7.65 -1.87 -17.27
C ASP A 341 6.96 -0.55 -16.80
N ALA A 342 6.11 -0.67 -15.79
CA ALA A 342 5.35 0.44 -15.21
C ALA A 342 6.17 1.26 -14.21
N CYS A 343 7.27 0.71 -13.71
CA CYS A 343 8.14 1.37 -12.73
C CYS A 343 9.59 0.90 -12.84
N LEU A 344 10.50 1.65 -12.22
CA LEU A 344 11.87 1.19 -11.96
C LEU A 344 11.97 0.69 -10.52
N LEU A 345 12.79 -0.33 -10.29
CA LEU A 345 13.14 -0.83 -8.96
C LEU A 345 14.65 -0.71 -8.75
N VAL A 346 15.06 0.04 -7.73
CA VAL A 346 16.47 0.35 -7.45
C VAL A 346 16.82 -0.04 -6.02
N GLU A 347 17.92 -0.73 -5.84
CA GLU A 347 18.40 -1.09 -4.50
C GLU A 347 18.82 0.15 -3.69
N ASP A 348 18.49 0.18 -2.41
CA ASP A 348 18.76 1.32 -1.52
C ASP A 348 20.23 1.78 -1.57
N ALA A 349 21.18 0.83 -1.60
CA ALA A 349 22.62 1.14 -1.64
C ALA A 349 23.05 1.92 -2.90
N ARG A 350 22.31 1.82 -4.00
CA ARG A 350 22.60 2.53 -5.26
C ARG A 350 22.09 3.96 -5.28
N VAL A 351 21.24 4.34 -4.33
CA VAL A 351 20.65 5.68 -4.27
C VAL A 351 21.67 6.67 -3.73
N THR A 352 22.30 7.41 -4.62
CA THR A 352 23.31 8.44 -4.40
C THR A 352 22.93 9.72 -5.15
N PRO A 353 23.55 10.90 -4.87
CA PRO A 353 23.35 12.09 -5.69
C PRO A 353 23.66 11.87 -7.19
N ASP A 354 24.72 11.11 -7.49
CA ASP A 354 25.09 10.79 -8.88
C ASP A 354 24.02 9.94 -9.55
N TRP A 355 23.47 8.93 -8.87
CA TRP A 355 22.35 8.17 -9.40
C TRP A 355 21.11 9.06 -9.69
N VAL A 356 20.84 10.07 -8.87
CA VAL A 356 19.76 11.04 -9.14
C VAL A 356 20.05 11.80 -10.43
N ARG A 357 21.29 12.28 -10.65
CA ARG A 357 21.71 12.99 -11.87
C ARG A 357 21.63 12.11 -13.10
N GLU A 358 22.10 10.86 -13.01
CA GLU A 358 22.25 9.94 -14.15
C GLU A 358 20.97 9.19 -14.50
N THR A 359 20.07 8.98 -13.54
CA THR A 359 18.86 8.17 -13.75
C THR A 359 17.56 8.95 -13.58
N VAL A 360 17.39 9.66 -12.45
CA VAL A 360 16.12 10.32 -12.13
C VAL A 360 15.92 11.56 -12.96
N LEU A 361 16.95 12.39 -13.10
CA LEU A 361 16.87 13.65 -13.83
C LEU A 361 16.53 13.44 -15.32
N PRO A 362 17.20 12.54 -16.07
CA PRO A 362 16.80 12.25 -17.45
C PRO A 362 15.39 11.66 -17.56
N LEU A 363 14.99 10.79 -16.61
CA LEU A 363 13.65 10.22 -16.60
C LEU A 363 12.57 11.30 -16.38
N ALA A 364 12.80 12.22 -15.46
CA ALA A 364 11.87 13.33 -15.19
C ALA A 364 11.70 14.27 -16.39
N GLY A 365 12.72 14.35 -17.24
CA GLY A 365 12.74 15.11 -18.49
C GLY A 365 12.23 14.36 -19.74
N ASP A 366 11.77 13.12 -19.60
CA ASP A 366 11.26 12.30 -20.72
C ASP A 366 9.73 12.09 -20.62
N PRO A 367 8.92 13.03 -21.14
CA PRO A 367 7.46 12.93 -21.04
C PRO A 367 6.89 11.72 -21.78
N ALA A 368 7.52 11.27 -22.86
CA ALA A 368 7.05 10.12 -23.62
C ALA A 368 7.23 8.80 -22.81
N ARG A 369 8.35 8.65 -22.12
CA ARG A 369 8.59 7.52 -21.24
C ARG A 369 7.66 7.56 -20.01
N LEU A 370 7.49 8.73 -19.39
CA LEU A 370 6.55 8.90 -18.27
C LEU A 370 5.12 8.59 -18.69
N ALA A 371 4.67 8.97 -19.87
CA ALA A 371 3.33 8.64 -20.37
C ALA A 371 3.12 7.12 -20.53
N ARG A 372 4.12 6.41 -21.09
CA ARG A 372 4.05 4.93 -21.18
C ARG A 372 4.01 4.28 -19.81
N MET A 373 4.87 4.70 -18.89
CA MET A 373 4.87 4.21 -17.51
C MET A 373 3.54 4.51 -16.81
N ALA A 374 2.98 5.70 -16.97
CA ALA A 374 1.69 6.07 -16.39
C ALA A 374 0.55 5.17 -16.88
N SER A 375 0.50 4.89 -18.19
CA SER A 375 -0.49 3.99 -18.77
C SER A 375 -0.36 2.56 -18.23
N ALA A 376 0.86 2.02 -18.19
CA ALA A 376 1.13 0.70 -17.64
C ALA A 376 0.81 0.62 -16.14
N THR A 377 1.14 1.68 -15.36
CA THR A 377 0.84 1.77 -13.94
C THR A 377 -0.67 1.78 -13.69
N ALA A 378 -1.42 2.60 -14.45
CA ALA A 378 -2.87 2.71 -14.32
C ALA A 378 -3.62 1.41 -14.67
N ALA A 379 -3.10 0.64 -15.64
CA ALA A 379 -3.67 -0.64 -16.04
C ALA A 379 -3.63 -1.71 -14.91
N LEU A 380 -2.71 -1.58 -13.96
CA LEU A 380 -2.57 -2.46 -12.80
C LEU A 380 -3.19 -1.89 -11.52
N GLY A 381 -3.64 -0.65 -11.57
CA GLY A 381 -4.24 0.06 -10.44
C GLY A 381 -5.64 -0.47 -10.10
N ARG A 382 -5.87 -0.79 -8.83
CA ARG A 382 -7.18 -1.19 -8.32
C ARG A 382 -7.73 -0.15 -7.36
N ARG A 383 -8.98 0.28 -7.56
CA ARG A 383 -9.61 1.36 -6.78
C ARG A 383 -10.81 0.91 -5.96
N ASP A 384 -11.28 -0.31 -6.18
CA ASP A 384 -12.49 -0.93 -5.59
C ASP A 384 -12.17 -1.99 -4.52
N ALA A 385 -10.95 -2.03 -4.03
CA ALA A 385 -10.48 -3.07 -3.11
C ALA A 385 -11.17 -3.01 -1.74
N ASP A 386 -11.62 -1.86 -1.29
CA ASP A 386 -12.40 -1.68 -0.08
C ASP A 386 -13.79 -2.35 -0.21
N GLU A 387 -14.43 -2.20 -1.37
CA GLU A 387 -15.70 -2.84 -1.70
C GLU A 387 -15.53 -4.37 -1.80
N ALA A 388 -14.51 -4.86 -2.51
CA ALA A 388 -14.21 -6.29 -2.63
C ALA A 388 -13.90 -6.95 -1.27
N LEU A 389 -13.20 -6.25 -0.37
CA LEU A 389 -12.96 -6.76 0.99
C LEU A 389 -14.23 -6.72 1.83
N ALA A 390 -15.07 -5.69 1.69
CA ALA A 390 -16.35 -5.61 2.39
C ALA A 390 -17.31 -6.73 1.95
N ASP A 391 -17.29 -7.14 0.68
CA ASP A 391 -18.04 -8.32 0.20
C ASP A 391 -17.56 -9.60 0.86
N LEU A 392 -16.24 -9.80 0.98
CA LEU A 392 -15.66 -10.94 1.69
C LEU A 392 -16.06 -10.96 3.18
N VAL A 393 -16.17 -9.79 3.81
CA VAL A 393 -16.64 -9.63 5.20
C VAL A 393 -18.12 -10.01 5.31
N ALA A 394 -18.96 -9.58 4.38
CA ALA A 394 -20.39 -9.94 4.35
C ALA A 394 -20.60 -11.44 4.13
N GLU A 395 -19.82 -12.06 3.23
CA GLU A 395 -19.82 -13.51 2.99
C GLU A 395 -19.49 -14.29 4.28
N ALA A 396 -18.42 -13.90 4.98
CA ALA A 396 -18.01 -14.54 6.23
C ALA A 396 -19.06 -14.41 7.34
N ALA A 397 -19.68 -13.23 7.48
CA ALA A 397 -20.72 -12.98 8.48
C ALA A 397 -21.97 -13.81 8.21
N ALA A 398 -22.39 -13.94 6.96
CA ALA A 398 -23.59 -14.72 6.56
C ALA A 398 -23.45 -16.22 6.86
N GLU A 399 -22.25 -16.80 6.73
CA GLU A 399 -22.01 -18.21 7.09
C GLU A 399 -21.94 -18.43 8.60
N GLY A 400 -21.47 -17.45 9.38
CA GLY A 400 -21.42 -17.54 10.83
C GLY A 400 -22.78 -17.55 11.52
N HIS A 401 -23.84 -17.14 10.80
CA HIS A 401 -25.23 -17.15 11.28
C HIS A 401 -25.98 -18.46 10.94
N ARG A 402 -25.40 -19.36 10.18
CA ARG A 402 -25.94 -20.70 9.87
C ARG A 402 -25.42 -21.75 10.84
#